data_6a57e1ea821272441befe359fc9273cf
#
_entry.id   6a57e1ea821272441befe359fc9273cf
#
_cell.length_a   1.000
_cell.length_b   1.000
_cell.length_c   1.000
_cell.angle_alpha   90.00
_cell.angle_beta   90.00
_cell.angle_gamma   90.00
#
_symmetry.space_group_name_H-M   'P 1'
#
loop_
_entity.id
_entity.type
_entity.pdbx_description
1 polymer ?
#
loop_
_entity_poly.entity_id
_entity_poly.type
_entity_poly.pdbx_seq_one_letter_code
_entity_poly.pdbx_strand_id
1 'polypeptide(L)'
;MRNDFSKNQVVDLRRPLGKIPDESKVAFLKEYFRRFRFSLKFWLVLICALIFISTLFLFLKGYFPFSIQRSNQNIYQLPQKAIPRGLNLVFYADGYESWDEFNSDVDSLTRNIKKVEPWKAYERFNIYRINPGKEADFCRVKTENERKPVLRCEEKINRYFEQLELSRAKFIVLSRKDFQSWANVSRLQDSGVFFSLPQKLEPATEVPHSYLMLHLLGHAFGLKDEEKFVIAKAEGEPHEPNGPNCAPDKETAEKWWGDLAESRSDRVGYFKTCAGSEDYVRPTESSLMNLADLEKFIPDYGPVSERYLRKILDYCFSESKTGYESDSDFFKQYPELKKCLE
;
A
#
# COMPACT_ATOMS: atom_id res chain seq x y z
N MET A 1 34.63 34.00 13.58
CA MET A 1 34.00 35.20 13.05
C MET A 1 32.59 35.30 13.65
N ARG A 2 32.45 36.23 14.58
CA ARG A 2 31.19 36.58 15.24
C ARG A 2 30.51 37.63 14.40
N ASN A 3 29.26 37.50 14.12
CA ASN A 3 28.41 38.58 13.62
C ASN A 3 27.26 38.79 14.58
N ASP A 4 27.42 39.87 15.34
CA ASP A 4 26.40 40.55 16.11
C ASP A 4 25.41 41.21 15.17
N PHE A 5 24.11 40.98 15.37
CA PHE A 5 23.03 41.86 14.93
C PHE A 5 22.01 41.99 16.06
N SER A 6 22.25 42.99 16.90
CA SER A 6 21.24 43.55 17.77
C SER A 6 20.94 44.96 17.28
N LYS A 7 19.68 45.29 17.09
CA LYS A 7 19.05 46.55 17.51
C LYS A 7 17.57 46.57 17.14
N ASN A 8 16.76 46.20 18.09
CA ASN A 8 15.35 46.55 18.12
C ASN A 8 15.22 48.07 18.31
N GLN A 9 14.70 48.75 17.29
CA GLN A 9 14.15 50.10 17.47
C GLN A 9 12.69 49.99 17.86
N VAL A 10 12.42 50.25 19.14
CA VAL A 10 11.06 50.47 19.66
C VAL A 10 10.66 51.88 19.25
N VAL A 11 9.67 51.95 18.35
CA VAL A 11 9.04 53.25 17.98
C VAL A 11 7.99 53.57 19.04
N ASP A 12 8.24 54.64 19.79
CA ASP A 12 7.35 55.18 20.81
C ASP A 12 6.20 55.95 20.14
N LEU A 13 5.00 55.39 20.15
CA LEU A 13 3.80 55.96 19.55
C LEU A 13 2.99 56.87 20.48
N ARG A 14 3.57 57.47 21.51
CA ARG A 14 2.89 58.38 22.39
C ARG A 14 3.17 59.85 22.04
N ARG A 15 2.58 60.35 20.94
CA ARG A 15 2.36 61.79 20.74
C ARG A 15 0.88 62.11 20.89
N PRO A 16 0.51 63.10 21.74
CA PRO A 16 -0.89 63.49 21.86
C PRO A 16 -1.34 64.21 20.58
N LEU A 17 -2.43 63.66 19.99
CA LEU A 17 -3.11 64.26 18.85
C LEU A 17 -3.71 65.61 19.27
N GLY A 18 -3.17 66.69 18.74
CA GLY A 18 -3.73 68.04 18.89
C GLY A 18 -5.19 68.08 18.39
N LYS A 19 -6.06 68.73 19.15
CA LYS A 19 -7.47 68.95 18.81
C LYS A 19 -7.55 69.72 17.50
N ILE A 20 -8.01 69.07 16.45
CA ILE A 20 -8.40 69.71 15.19
C ILE A 20 -9.87 70.08 15.27
N PRO A 21 -10.25 71.30 14.86
CA PRO A 21 -11.65 71.77 14.96
C PRO A 21 -12.60 70.88 14.13
N ASP A 22 -13.69 70.48 14.77
CA ASP A 22 -14.58 69.38 14.38
C ASP A 22 -15.48 69.66 13.15
N GLU A 23 -15.73 70.91 12.83
CA GLU A 23 -16.66 71.29 11.78
C GLU A 23 -16.12 71.14 10.32
N SER A 24 -14.82 71.30 10.13
CA SER A 24 -14.24 71.19 8.79
C SER A 24 -14.11 69.75 8.30
N LYS A 25 -13.95 68.79 9.22
CA LYS A 25 -13.87 67.34 8.88
C LYS A 25 -15.22 66.76 8.51
N VAL A 26 -16.29 67.20 9.15
CA VAL A 26 -17.65 66.73 8.86
C VAL A 26 -18.09 67.24 7.49
N ALA A 27 -17.74 68.48 7.14
CA ALA A 27 -18.03 69.06 5.82
C ALA A 27 -17.25 68.32 4.71
N PHE A 28 -15.92 68.02 4.92
CA PHE A 28 -15.10 67.29 3.96
C PHE A 28 -15.59 65.84 3.74
N LEU A 29 -15.96 65.14 4.81
CA LEU A 29 -16.52 63.79 4.69
C LEU A 29 -17.86 63.78 3.96
N LYS A 30 -18.77 64.73 4.26
CA LYS A 30 -20.03 64.87 3.53
C LYS A 30 -19.86 65.12 2.03
N GLU A 31 -18.87 65.98 1.67
CA GLU A 31 -18.58 66.31 0.28
C GLU A 31 -17.88 65.10 -0.42
N TYR A 32 -17.02 64.38 0.30
CA TYR A 32 -16.38 63.17 -0.20
C TYR A 32 -17.41 62.04 -0.44
N PHE A 33 -18.32 61.79 0.51
CA PHE A 33 -19.38 60.80 0.34
C PHE A 33 -20.42 61.19 -0.71
N ARG A 34 -20.61 62.51 -0.97
CA ARG A 34 -21.53 63.01 -1.99
C ARG A 34 -20.97 62.84 -3.41
N ARG A 35 -19.62 62.94 -3.60
CA ARG A 35 -18.95 62.63 -4.87
C ARG A 35 -18.81 61.16 -5.13
N PHE A 36 -18.78 60.32 -4.10
CA PHE A 36 -18.72 58.86 -4.20
C PHE A 36 -20.08 58.19 -4.12
N ARG A 37 -21.10 58.74 -4.80
CA ARG A 37 -22.28 57.95 -5.13
C ARG A 37 -21.89 56.95 -6.22
N PHE A 38 -21.15 55.88 -5.82
CA PHE A 38 -21.06 54.70 -6.65
C PHE A 38 -22.47 54.22 -6.92
N SER A 39 -22.90 54.23 -8.19
CA SER A 39 -24.22 53.74 -8.55
C SER A 39 -24.36 52.28 -8.01
N LEU A 40 -25.52 51.89 -7.63
CA LEU A 40 -25.84 50.51 -7.20
C LEU A 40 -25.22 49.48 -8.19
N LYS A 41 -25.15 49.84 -9.48
CA LYS A 41 -24.50 49.05 -10.53
C LYS A 41 -23.00 48.84 -10.32
N PHE A 42 -22.29 49.85 -9.79
CA PHE A 42 -20.84 49.70 -9.54
C PHE A 42 -20.60 48.72 -8.39
N TRP A 43 -21.38 48.80 -7.32
CA TRP A 43 -21.28 47.84 -6.21
C TRP A 43 -21.66 46.43 -6.63
N LEU A 44 -22.68 46.28 -7.47
CA LEU A 44 -23.04 44.97 -8.04
C LEU A 44 -21.92 44.39 -8.87
N VAL A 45 -21.26 45.15 -9.74
CA VAL A 45 -20.13 44.71 -10.55
C VAL A 45 -18.94 44.31 -9.66
N LEU A 46 -18.66 45.11 -8.62
CA LEU A 46 -17.56 44.79 -7.69
C LEU A 46 -17.82 43.50 -6.90
N ILE A 47 -19.03 43.30 -6.41
CA ILE A 47 -19.43 42.06 -5.70
C ILE A 47 -19.34 40.87 -6.64
N CYS A 48 -19.84 40.98 -7.88
CA CYS A 48 -19.73 39.90 -8.87
C CYS A 48 -18.29 39.59 -9.21
N ALA A 49 -17.41 40.60 -9.35
CA ALA A 49 -15.99 40.40 -9.59
C ALA A 49 -15.29 39.68 -8.41
N LEU A 50 -15.61 40.06 -7.17
CA LEU A 50 -15.07 39.40 -5.97
C LEU A 50 -15.55 37.96 -5.83
N ILE A 51 -16.82 37.68 -6.12
CA ILE A 51 -17.36 36.32 -6.14
C ILE A 51 -16.65 35.51 -7.23
N PHE A 52 -16.49 36.07 -8.43
CA PHE A 52 -15.80 35.39 -9.53
C PHE A 52 -14.33 35.10 -9.19
N ILE A 53 -13.60 36.05 -8.62
CA ILE A 53 -12.20 35.86 -8.19
C ILE A 53 -12.12 34.81 -7.08
N SER A 54 -13.04 34.84 -6.12
CA SER A 54 -13.09 33.85 -5.03
C SER A 54 -13.40 32.44 -5.55
N THR A 55 -14.36 32.32 -6.47
CA THR A 55 -14.69 31.03 -7.10
C THR A 55 -13.55 30.53 -7.97
N LEU A 56 -12.88 31.41 -8.73
CA LEU A 56 -11.71 31.08 -9.52
C LEU A 56 -10.54 30.64 -8.61
N PHE A 57 -10.33 31.32 -7.49
CA PHE A 57 -9.29 30.97 -6.53
C PHE A 57 -9.56 29.62 -5.84
N LEU A 58 -10.81 29.34 -5.49
CA LEU A 58 -11.23 28.05 -4.96
C LEU A 58 -11.09 26.94 -6.01
N PHE A 59 -11.39 27.25 -7.27
CA PHE A 59 -11.19 26.35 -8.40
C PHE A 59 -9.71 26.03 -8.63
N LEU A 60 -8.85 27.05 -8.62
CA LEU A 60 -7.39 26.89 -8.78
C LEU A 60 -6.74 26.16 -7.58
N LYS A 61 -7.30 26.27 -6.39
CA LYS A 61 -6.85 25.54 -5.20
C LYS A 61 -7.45 24.12 -5.08
N GLY A 62 -8.25 23.69 -6.04
CA GLY A 62 -8.85 22.35 -6.03
C GLY A 62 -9.92 22.14 -4.94
N TYR A 63 -10.44 23.22 -4.33
CA TYR A 63 -11.52 23.14 -3.33
C TYR A 63 -12.91 22.91 -3.93
N PHE A 64 -13.06 23.08 -5.24
CA PHE A 64 -14.27 22.58 -5.89
C PHE A 64 -13.97 21.14 -6.35
N PRO A 65 -14.67 20.15 -5.82
CA PRO A 65 -14.74 18.84 -6.43
C PRO A 65 -15.59 18.93 -7.69
N PHE A 66 -15.13 19.67 -8.70
CA PHE A 66 -15.57 19.32 -10.04
C PHE A 66 -14.97 17.94 -10.28
N SER A 67 -15.77 16.96 -9.91
CA SER A 67 -15.54 15.60 -10.29
C SER A 67 -15.34 15.61 -11.80
N ILE A 68 -14.06 15.53 -12.19
CA ILE A 68 -13.66 15.03 -13.51
C ILE A 68 -14.04 13.54 -13.50
N GLN A 69 -15.31 13.27 -13.26
CA GLN A 69 -15.89 11.94 -13.12
C GLN A 69 -16.22 11.36 -14.49
N ARG A 70 -16.05 12.11 -15.58
CA ARG A 70 -16.43 11.64 -16.91
C ARG A 70 -15.32 10.98 -17.73
N SER A 71 -14.04 11.10 -17.36
CA SER A 71 -12.97 10.37 -18.05
C SER A 71 -12.45 9.14 -17.27
N ASN A 72 -12.73 9.04 -15.97
CA ASN A 72 -12.18 7.98 -15.11
C ASN A 72 -12.98 6.67 -15.09
N GLN A 73 -14.19 6.61 -15.63
CA GLN A 73 -14.99 5.38 -15.61
C GLN A 73 -14.36 4.21 -16.38
N ASN A 74 -13.42 4.51 -17.30
CA ASN A 74 -12.72 3.48 -18.06
C ASN A 74 -11.41 2.99 -17.39
N ILE A 75 -10.97 3.62 -16.30
CA ILE A 75 -9.69 3.28 -15.64
C ILE A 75 -9.90 2.26 -14.52
N TYR A 76 -11.04 2.31 -13.83
CA TYR A 76 -11.34 1.49 -12.66
C TYR A 76 -12.44 0.48 -12.95
N GLN A 77 -12.21 -0.76 -12.53
CA GLN A 77 -13.25 -1.78 -12.42
C GLN A 77 -13.37 -2.19 -10.95
N LEU A 78 -14.51 -1.84 -10.36
CA LEU A 78 -14.82 -2.14 -8.96
C LEU A 78 -15.53 -3.51 -8.85
N PRO A 79 -15.47 -4.17 -7.67
CA PRO A 79 -16.28 -5.36 -7.44
C PRO A 79 -17.77 -5.03 -7.54
N GLN A 80 -18.56 -5.92 -8.13
CA GLN A 80 -20.02 -5.72 -8.27
C GLN A 80 -20.70 -5.46 -6.92
N LYS A 81 -20.23 -6.13 -5.88
CA LYS A 81 -20.65 -5.94 -4.49
C LYS A 81 -19.44 -6.07 -3.59
N ALA A 82 -18.99 -4.94 -3.03
CA ALA A 82 -17.92 -4.95 -2.05
C ALA A 82 -18.39 -5.62 -0.75
N ILE A 83 -17.58 -6.53 -0.24
CA ILE A 83 -17.79 -7.21 1.04
C ILE A 83 -17.22 -6.31 2.14
N PRO A 84 -18.02 -5.81 3.08
CA PRO A 84 -17.51 -4.99 4.17
C PRO A 84 -16.41 -5.72 4.94
N ARG A 85 -15.30 -5.01 5.24
CA ARG A 85 -14.12 -5.58 5.91
C ARG A 85 -13.52 -6.82 5.22
N GLY A 86 -13.83 -7.07 3.96
CA GLY A 86 -13.18 -8.10 3.16
C GLY A 86 -11.73 -7.70 2.80
N LEU A 87 -10.94 -8.69 2.40
CA LEU A 87 -9.60 -8.45 1.89
C LEU A 87 -9.67 -7.77 0.52
N ASN A 88 -9.17 -6.55 0.43
CA ASN A 88 -9.11 -5.79 -0.80
C ASN A 88 -7.82 -6.14 -1.57
N LEU A 89 -7.94 -6.83 -2.69
CA LEU A 89 -6.86 -7.05 -3.65
C LEU A 89 -7.02 -6.04 -4.80
N VAL A 90 -6.04 -5.17 -4.95
CA VAL A 90 -6.05 -4.11 -5.97
C VAL A 90 -5.01 -4.40 -7.01
N PHE A 91 -5.46 -4.82 -8.19
CA PHE A 91 -4.61 -5.10 -9.33
C PHE A 91 -4.41 -3.84 -10.18
N TYR A 92 -3.18 -3.53 -10.52
CA TYR A 92 -2.79 -2.42 -11.39
C TYR A 92 -2.11 -2.97 -12.63
N ALA A 93 -2.57 -2.52 -13.80
CA ALA A 93 -2.03 -2.92 -15.10
C ALA A 93 -0.81 -2.05 -15.48
N ASP A 94 0.34 -2.67 -15.74
CA ASP A 94 1.52 -2.03 -16.30
C ASP A 94 1.90 -2.70 -17.63
N GLY A 95 1.86 -1.93 -18.71
CA GLY A 95 2.17 -2.40 -20.06
C GLY A 95 1.09 -3.25 -20.73
N TYR A 96 -0.14 -3.25 -20.22
CA TYR A 96 -1.27 -3.91 -20.87
C TYR A 96 -1.88 -3.04 -21.96
N GLU A 97 -2.23 -3.66 -23.08
CA GLU A 97 -2.84 -2.96 -24.22
C GLU A 97 -4.36 -2.90 -24.14
N SER A 98 -4.99 -3.90 -23.49
CA SER A 98 -6.45 -4.01 -23.39
C SER A 98 -6.92 -4.41 -21.99
N TRP A 99 -8.17 -4.05 -21.70
CA TRP A 99 -8.87 -4.52 -20.51
C TRP A 99 -9.09 -6.03 -20.52
N ASP A 100 -9.39 -6.63 -21.69
CA ASP A 100 -9.70 -8.05 -21.79
C ASP A 100 -8.50 -8.90 -21.42
N GLU A 101 -7.31 -8.54 -21.91
CA GLU A 101 -6.06 -9.19 -21.56
C GLU A 101 -5.78 -9.09 -20.05
N PHE A 102 -5.85 -7.88 -19.51
CA PHE A 102 -5.63 -7.64 -18.09
C PHE A 102 -6.63 -8.40 -17.21
N ASN A 103 -7.93 -8.36 -17.56
CA ASN A 103 -8.97 -9.06 -16.84
C ASN A 103 -8.75 -10.57 -16.86
N SER A 104 -8.37 -11.13 -18.00
CA SER A 104 -8.08 -12.56 -18.13
C SER A 104 -6.99 -13.01 -17.18
N ASP A 105 -5.90 -12.21 -17.06
CA ASP A 105 -4.81 -12.52 -16.16
C ASP A 105 -5.21 -12.39 -14.70
N VAL A 106 -5.91 -11.30 -14.32
CA VAL A 106 -6.41 -11.11 -12.95
C VAL A 106 -7.34 -12.25 -12.54
N ASP A 107 -8.25 -12.66 -13.44
CA ASP A 107 -9.17 -13.76 -13.17
C ASP A 107 -8.43 -15.10 -13.02
N SER A 108 -7.43 -15.35 -13.85
CA SER A 108 -6.60 -16.54 -13.78
C SER A 108 -5.83 -16.60 -12.46
N LEU A 109 -5.14 -15.52 -12.08
CA LEU A 109 -4.40 -15.43 -10.82
C LEU A 109 -5.34 -15.57 -9.61
N THR A 110 -6.49 -14.88 -9.62
CA THR A 110 -7.46 -14.96 -8.53
C THR A 110 -8.03 -16.38 -8.37
N ARG A 111 -8.34 -17.07 -9.47
CA ARG A 111 -8.76 -18.48 -9.40
C ARG A 111 -7.67 -19.39 -8.81
N ASN A 112 -6.40 -19.13 -9.12
CA ASN A 112 -5.30 -19.92 -8.59
C ASN A 112 -5.04 -19.62 -7.10
N ILE A 113 -5.13 -18.37 -6.67
CA ILE A 113 -5.08 -18.00 -5.25
C ILE A 113 -6.12 -18.82 -4.47
N LYS A 114 -7.35 -18.89 -4.96
CA LYS A 114 -8.46 -19.62 -4.33
C LYS A 114 -8.36 -21.15 -4.37
N LYS A 115 -7.31 -21.74 -4.92
CA LYS A 115 -7.08 -23.20 -4.86
C LYS A 115 -6.26 -23.64 -3.64
N VAL A 116 -5.58 -22.70 -2.98
CA VAL A 116 -4.60 -22.98 -1.91
C VAL A 116 -5.11 -22.42 -0.58
N GLU A 117 -4.99 -23.21 0.49
CA GLU A 117 -5.30 -22.75 1.84
C GLU A 117 -4.26 -21.71 2.34
N PRO A 118 -4.67 -20.69 3.09
CA PRO A 118 -6.01 -20.46 3.63
C PRO A 118 -6.96 -19.74 2.65
N TRP A 119 -6.49 -19.29 1.50
CA TRP A 119 -7.27 -18.51 0.53
C TRP A 119 -8.48 -19.26 -0.03
N LYS A 120 -8.38 -20.59 -0.12
CA LYS A 120 -9.48 -21.47 -0.57
C LYS A 120 -10.70 -21.39 0.33
N ALA A 121 -10.47 -21.40 1.64
CA ALA A 121 -11.54 -21.31 2.64
C ALA A 121 -12.02 -19.88 2.87
N TYR A 122 -11.24 -18.87 2.42
CA TYR A 122 -11.56 -17.47 2.62
C TYR A 122 -12.35 -16.91 1.43
N GLU A 123 -13.62 -16.58 1.66
CA GLU A 123 -14.54 -16.13 0.58
C GLU A 123 -14.67 -14.60 0.48
N ARG A 124 -14.07 -13.84 1.39
CA ARG A 124 -14.31 -12.40 1.55
C ARG A 124 -13.29 -11.56 0.79
N PHE A 125 -13.10 -11.84 -0.51
CA PHE A 125 -12.25 -11.06 -1.39
C PHE A 125 -13.02 -9.95 -2.11
N ASN A 126 -12.47 -8.75 -2.11
CA ASN A 126 -12.86 -7.66 -3.00
C ASN A 126 -11.74 -7.49 -4.05
N ILE A 127 -12.07 -7.68 -5.30
CA ILE A 127 -11.13 -7.55 -6.41
C ILE A 127 -11.36 -6.21 -7.10
N TYR A 128 -10.37 -5.35 -7.02
CA TYR A 128 -10.32 -4.06 -7.69
C TYR A 128 -9.33 -4.13 -8.83
N ARG A 129 -9.62 -3.47 -9.95
CA ARG A 129 -8.75 -3.44 -11.11
C ARG A 129 -8.56 -2.02 -11.57
N ILE A 130 -7.32 -1.66 -11.87
CA ILE A 130 -6.92 -0.35 -12.36
C ILE A 130 -6.13 -0.57 -13.65
N ASN A 131 -6.65 -0.06 -14.78
CA ASN A 131 -5.93 -0.05 -16.04
C ASN A 131 -5.88 1.38 -16.59
N PRO A 132 -4.81 2.12 -16.30
CA PRO A 132 -4.67 3.50 -16.73
C PRO A 132 -4.34 3.64 -18.23
N GLY A 133 -4.18 2.52 -18.93
CA GLY A 133 -3.80 2.52 -20.34
C GLY A 133 -2.33 2.88 -20.59
N LYS A 134 -1.99 3.04 -21.86
CA LYS A 134 -0.59 3.32 -22.29
C LYS A 134 -0.03 4.65 -21.82
N GLU A 135 -0.89 5.63 -21.48
CA GLU A 135 -0.46 6.98 -21.08
C GLU A 135 0.16 7.02 -19.67
N ALA A 136 -0.04 5.99 -18.88
CA ALA A 136 0.42 5.92 -17.49
C ALA A 136 1.54 4.88 -17.31
N ASP A 137 2.61 5.00 -18.09
CA ASP A 137 3.83 4.20 -17.92
C ASP A 137 4.66 4.74 -16.74
N PHE A 138 4.20 4.46 -15.54
CA PHE A 138 4.85 4.90 -14.30
C PHE A 138 5.85 3.88 -13.75
N CYS A 139 5.91 2.69 -14.33
CA CYS A 139 6.80 1.64 -13.86
C CYS A 139 7.92 1.38 -14.86
N ARG A 140 9.15 1.32 -14.37
CA ARG A 140 10.34 1.05 -15.21
C ARG A 140 11.15 -0.07 -14.64
N VAL A 141 11.66 -0.92 -15.51
CA VAL A 141 12.63 -1.95 -15.14
C VAL A 141 13.99 -1.28 -14.95
N LYS A 142 14.58 -1.48 -13.78
CA LYS A 142 15.92 -0.98 -13.45
C LYS A 142 16.82 -2.16 -13.09
N THR A 143 18.02 -2.16 -13.62
CA THR A 143 19.07 -3.08 -13.23
C THR A 143 20.04 -2.32 -12.32
N GLU A 144 20.11 -2.72 -11.06
CA GLU A 144 20.99 -2.11 -10.07
C GLU A 144 22.15 -3.06 -9.79
N ASN A 145 23.40 -2.59 -10.00
CA ASN A 145 24.63 -3.28 -9.59
C ASN A 145 24.72 -4.76 -9.98
N GLU A 146 24.62 -5.08 -11.29
CA GLU A 146 24.72 -6.45 -11.83
C GLU A 146 23.67 -7.45 -11.32
N ARG A 147 22.63 -6.96 -10.66
CA ARG A 147 21.53 -7.78 -10.16
C ARG A 147 20.46 -8.02 -11.22
N LYS A 148 19.58 -8.97 -10.92
CA LYS A 148 18.38 -9.18 -11.75
C LYS A 148 17.57 -7.89 -11.84
N PRO A 149 17.04 -7.57 -13.01
CA PRO A 149 16.22 -6.38 -13.19
C PRO A 149 14.98 -6.41 -12.27
N VAL A 150 14.66 -5.29 -11.65
CA VAL A 150 13.48 -5.12 -10.77
C VAL A 150 12.59 -4.01 -11.30
N LEU A 151 11.28 -4.14 -11.09
CA LEU A 151 10.33 -3.08 -11.43
C LEU A 151 10.33 -2.03 -10.33
N ARG A 152 10.48 -0.76 -10.73
CA ARG A 152 10.34 0.40 -9.85
C ARG A 152 9.24 1.31 -10.41
N CYS A 153 8.25 1.58 -9.59
CA CYS A 153 7.15 2.47 -9.97
C CYS A 153 7.31 3.84 -9.32
N GLU A 154 6.94 4.89 -10.06
CA GLU A 154 6.91 6.25 -9.54
C GLU A 154 5.78 6.40 -8.50
N GLU A 155 5.94 7.32 -7.54
CA GLU A 155 4.91 7.62 -6.52
C GLU A 155 3.56 8.03 -7.12
N LYS A 156 3.56 8.47 -8.38
CA LYS A 156 2.33 8.79 -9.11
C LYS A 156 1.32 7.63 -9.18
N ILE A 157 1.79 6.37 -9.08
CA ILE A 157 0.91 5.20 -9.03
C ILE A 157 0.02 5.24 -7.78
N ASN A 158 0.53 5.80 -6.67
CA ASN A 158 -0.20 5.86 -5.40
C ASN A 158 -1.50 6.65 -5.54
N ARG A 159 -1.56 7.64 -6.42
CA ARG A 159 -2.79 8.41 -6.68
C ARG A 159 -3.96 7.53 -7.14
N TYR A 160 -3.68 6.45 -7.88
CA TYR A 160 -4.72 5.52 -8.31
C TYR A 160 -5.22 4.66 -7.15
N PHE A 161 -4.33 4.32 -6.21
CA PHE A 161 -4.69 3.56 -5.01
C PHE A 161 -5.46 4.44 -4.01
N GLU A 162 -4.99 5.68 -3.81
CA GLU A 162 -5.62 6.66 -2.91
C GLU A 162 -7.04 7.03 -3.35
N GLN A 163 -7.31 7.10 -4.66
CA GLN A 163 -8.65 7.38 -5.20
C GLN A 163 -9.68 6.30 -4.88
N LEU A 164 -9.26 5.10 -4.53
CA LEU A 164 -10.16 4.04 -4.11
C LEU A 164 -10.55 4.14 -2.64
N GLU A 165 -9.86 4.98 -1.86
CA GLU A 165 -10.10 5.19 -0.41
C GLU A 165 -10.19 3.86 0.37
N LEU A 166 -9.42 2.85 -0.06
CA LEU A 166 -9.47 1.53 0.53
C LEU A 166 -8.55 1.43 1.75
N SER A 167 -9.11 1.08 2.87
CA SER A 167 -8.33 0.58 4.01
C SER A 167 -7.96 -0.89 3.79
N ARG A 168 -6.78 -1.29 4.28
CA ARG A 168 -6.37 -2.72 4.32
C ARG A 168 -6.29 -3.37 2.94
N ALA A 169 -5.80 -2.64 1.94
CA ALA A 169 -5.60 -3.17 0.61
C ALA A 169 -4.22 -3.83 0.45
N LYS A 170 -4.16 -4.86 -0.39
CA LYS A 170 -2.94 -5.41 -0.95
C LYS A 170 -2.85 -5.00 -2.41
N PHE A 171 -1.82 -4.25 -2.74
CA PHE A 171 -1.60 -3.75 -4.10
C PHE A 171 -0.78 -4.75 -4.90
N ILE A 172 -1.22 -5.05 -6.11
CA ILE A 172 -0.58 -6.01 -6.99
C ILE A 172 -0.37 -5.35 -8.35
N VAL A 173 0.87 -5.04 -8.67
CA VAL A 173 1.23 -4.50 -9.99
C VAL A 173 1.51 -5.70 -10.90
N LEU A 174 0.65 -5.91 -11.89
CA LEU A 174 0.89 -6.87 -12.96
C LEU A 174 1.56 -6.15 -14.13
N SER A 175 2.72 -6.62 -14.53
CA SER A 175 3.49 -5.99 -15.61
C SER A 175 3.79 -6.97 -16.73
N ARG A 176 3.73 -6.46 -17.98
CA ARG A 176 4.17 -7.17 -19.19
C ARG A 176 5.67 -7.03 -19.44
N LYS A 177 6.37 -6.28 -18.58
CA LYS A 177 7.84 -6.12 -18.65
C LYS A 177 8.52 -7.32 -18.01
N ASP A 178 9.68 -7.66 -18.54
CA ASP A 178 10.51 -8.75 -17.99
C ASP A 178 11.39 -8.22 -16.85
N PHE A 179 11.16 -8.74 -15.64
CA PHE A 179 11.92 -8.45 -14.44
C PHE A 179 11.75 -9.55 -13.40
N GLN A 180 12.60 -9.56 -12.38
CA GLN A 180 12.40 -10.45 -11.24
C GLN A 180 11.20 -9.97 -10.41
N SER A 181 10.16 -10.80 -10.30
CA SER A 181 9.01 -10.54 -9.44
C SER A 181 9.44 -10.45 -7.97
N TRP A 182 8.83 -9.53 -7.23
CA TRP A 182 9.16 -9.29 -5.82
C TRP A 182 7.98 -8.73 -5.04
N ALA A 183 8.05 -8.81 -3.71
CA ALA A 183 7.04 -8.22 -2.84
C ALA A 183 7.68 -7.31 -1.80
N ASN A 184 7.00 -6.21 -1.47
CA ASN A 184 7.37 -5.29 -0.40
C ASN A 184 6.52 -5.56 0.84
N VAL A 185 7.18 -5.80 1.96
CA VAL A 185 6.56 -6.15 3.26
C VAL A 185 6.59 -4.95 4.22
N SER A 186 6.86 -3.74 3.74
CA SER A 186 7.15 -2.58 4.60
C SER A 186 6.07 -2.28 5.64
N ARG A 187 4.79 -2.58 5.33
CA ARG A 187 3.66 -2.51 6.29
C ARG A 187 2.56 -3.47 5.83
N LEU A 188 1.89 -4.13 6.77
CA LEU A 188 0.76 -5.02 6.48
C LEU A 188 -0.37 -4.33 5.69
N GLN A 189 -0.54 -3.02 5.87
CA GLN A 189 -1.55 -2.22 5.19
C GLN A 189 -1.12 -1.76 3.80
N ASP A 190 0.19 -1.52 3.60
CA ASP A 190 0.76 -0.90 2.38
C ASP A 190 1.65 -1.86 1.60
N SER A 191 1.55 -3.17 1.85
CA SER A 191 2.38 -4.16 1.15
C SER A 191 1.93 -4.32 -0.30
N GLY A 192 2.90 -4.29 -1.21
CA GLY A 192 2.72 -4.44 -2.64
C GLY A 192 3.42 -5.68 -3.20
N VAL A 193 2.81 -6.30 -4.18
CA VAL A 193 3.40 -7.36 -5.01
C VAL A 193 3.66 -6.78 -6.39
N PHE A 194 4.86 -6.96 -6.90
CA PHE A 194 5.27 -6.59 -8.25
C PHE A 194 5.50 -7.87 -9.04
N PHE A 195 4.64 -8.14 -10.00
CA PHE A 195 4.56 -9.43 -10.66
C PHE A 195 4.77 -9.30 -12.16
N SER A 196 5.78 -9.99 -12.68
CA SER A 196 6.11 -10.05 -14.10
C SER A 196 5.32 -11.16 -14.79
N LEU A 197 4.59 -10.79 -15.85
CA LEU A 197 3.91 -11.70 -16.77
C LEU A 197 4.35 -11.39 -18.20
N PRO A 198 5.57 -11.72 -18.59
CA PRO A 198 6.04 -11.44 -19.94
C PRO A 198 5.19 -12.16 -20.99
N GLN A 199 5.00 -11.54 -22.16
CA GLN A 199 4.21 -12.11 -23.27
C GLN A 199 4.78 -13.41 -23.83
N LYS A 200 6.09 -13.62 -23.68
CA LYS A 200 6.78 -14.85 -24.03
C LYS A 200 7.30 -15.49 -22.76
N LEU A 201 6.67 -16.57 -22.34
CA LEU A 201 7.24 -17.46 -21.34
C LEU A 201 8.49 -18.10 -21.96
N GLU A 202 9.66 -17.74 -21.41
CA GLU A 202 10.83 -18.61 -21.57
C GLU A 202 10.46 -19.96 -20.93
N PRO A 203 10.68 -21.09 -21.63
CA PRO A 203 10.32 -22.40 -21.08
C PRO A 203 11.09 -22.81 -19.83
N ALA A 204 11.98 -21.95 -19.35
CA ALA A 204 12.94 -22.24 -18.29
C ALA A 204 12.49 -21.87 -16.87
N THR A 205 11.34 -21.25 -16.66
CA THR A 205 10.84 -21.04 -15.28
C THR A 205 10.04 -22.26 -14.84
N GLU A 206 10.70 -23.14 -14.12
CA GLU A 206 10.17 -24.40 -13.60
C GLU A 206 9.00 -24.18 -12.62
N VAL A 207 8.86 -22.98 -12.03
CA VAL A 207 7.76 -22.63 -11.11
C VAL A 207 6.59 -22.01 -11.87
N PRO A 208 5.40 -22.61 -11.85
CA PRO A 208 4.22 -21.98 -12.43
C PRO A 208 3.96 -20.59 -11.84
N HIS A 209 3.62 -19.61 -12.69
CA HIS A 209 3.33 -18.23 -12.27
C HIS A 209 2.31 -18.13 -11.13
N SER A 210 1.38 -19.08 -11.07
CA SER A 210 0.38 -19.14 -9.99
C SER A 210 1.01 -19.38 -8.62
N TYR A 211 2.02 -20.23 -8.52
CA TYR A 211 2.71 -20.50 -7.26
C TYR A 211 3.66 -19.38 -6.88
N LEU A 212 4.33 -18.78 -7.87
CA LEU A 212 5.14 -17.58 -7.61
C LEU A 212 4.27 -16.41 -7.09
N MET A 213 3.07 -16.21 -7.63
CA MET A 213 2.13 -15.20 -7.11
C MET A 213 1.73 -15.50 -5.66
N LEU A 214 1.44 -16.76 -5.33
CA LEU A 214 1.11 -17.16 -3.97
C LEU A 214 2.29 -16.96 -3.02
N HIS A 215 3.50 -17.31 -3.42
CA HIS A 215 4.72 -17.04 -2.66
C HIS A 215 4.88 -15.55 -2.35
N LEU A 216 4.78 -14.68 -3.36
CA LEU A 216 4.86 -13.24 -3.18
C LEU A 216 3.72 -12.68 -2.32
N LEU A 217 2.52 -13.26 -2.43
CA LEU A 217 1.40 -12.91 -1.56
C LEU A 217 1.71 -13.29 -0.10
N GLY A 218 2.34 -14.45 0.14
CA GLY A 218 2.86 -14.82 1.45
C GLY A 218 3.77 -13.74 2.05
N HIS A 219 4.72 -13.23 1.26
CA HIS A 219 5.56 -12.11 1.67
C HIS A 219 4.76 -10.85 1.98
N ALA A 220 3.77 -10.51 1.16
CA ALA A 220 2.90 -9.36 1.40
C ALA A 220 2.11 -9.45 2.71
N PHE A 221 2.03 -10.63 3.31
CA PHE A 221 1.46 -10.88 4.64
C PHE A 221 2.51 -11.15 5.72
N GLY A 222 3.79 -10.99 5.43
CA GLY A 222 4.87 -11.07 6.43
C GLY A 222 5.58 -12.41 6.53
N LEU A 223 5.22 -13.41 5.72
CA LEU A 223 5.98 -14.66 5.65
C LEU A 223 7.38 -14.41 5.08
N LYS A 224 8.33 -15.19 5.54
CA LYS A 224 9.73 -15.14 5.07
C LYS A 224 10.02 -16.32 4.13
N ASP A 225 11.06 -16.18 3.30
CA ASP A 225 11.60 -17.29 2.53
C ASP A 225 12.07 -18.40 3.47
N GLU A 226 11.65 -19.63 3.19
CA GLU A 226 12.14 -20.82 3.89
C GLU A 226 13.37 -21.41 3.19
N GLU A 227 13.93 -20.71 2.22
CA GLU A 227 15.04 -21.16 1.39
C GLU A 227 16.38 -21.05 2.10
N LYS A 228 17.28 -21.96 1.72
CA LYS A 228 18.67 -21.97 2.19
C LYS A 228 19.51 -20.84 1.60
N PHE A 229 19.18 -20.42 0.38
CA PHE A 229 19.94 -19.40 -0.34
C PHE A 229 19.10 -18.14 -0.46
N VAL A 230 19.45 -17.12 0.29
CA VAL A 230 18.95 -15.77 -0.01
C VAL A 230 19.67 -15.29 -1.27
N ILE A 231 18.90 -14.89 -2.28
CA ILE A 231 19.40 -14.06 -3.37
C ILE A 231 20.06 -12.85 -2.69
N ALA A 232 21.38 -12.70 -2.90
CA ALA A 232 22.22 -11.77 -2.18
C ALA A 232 21.54 -10.41 -1.99
N LYS A 233 21.23 -10.07 -0.72
CA LYS A 233 20.79 -8.73 -0.36
C LYS A 233 21.91 -7.73 -0.59
N ALA A 234 21.57 -6.48 -0.74
CA ALA A 234 22.56 -5.40 -0.79
C ALA A 234 23.39 -5.42 0.48
N GLU A 235 24.71 -5.26 0.35
CA GLU A 235 25.59 -5.05 1.49
C GLU A 235 25.03 -3.87 2.32
N GLY A 236 24.77 -4.09 3.61
CA GLY A 236 24.27 -3.08 4.54
C GLY A 236 22.77 -3.09 4.79
N GLU A 237 21.94 -3.89 4.10
CA GLU A 237 20.56 -4.08 4.52
C GLU A 237 20.49 -5.00 5.75
N PRO A 238 19.80 -4.57 6.84
CA PRO A 238 19.65 -5.40 8.02
C PRO A 238 18.92 -6.69 7.66
N HIS A 239 19.56 -7.81 7.98
CA HIS A 239 18.96 -9.12 7.81
C HIS A 239 18.02 -9.36 9.00
N GLU A 240 16.74 -9.13 8.84
CA GLU A 240 15.73 -9.50 9.81
C GLU A 240 14.99 -10.77 9.32
N PRO A 241 15.56 -11.96 9.54
CA PRO A 241 14.90 -13.19 9.14
C PRO A 241 13.69 -13.52 10.03
N ASN A 242 13.55 -12.86 11.19
CA ASN A 242 12.41 -13.05 12.07
C ASN A 242 11.08 -12.90 11.33
N GLY A 243 10.26 -13.91 11.38
CA GLY A 243 8.96 -13.95 10.77
C GLY A 243 8.13 -15.10 11.33
N PRO A 244 6.83 -15.14 11.05
CA PRO A 244 5.93 -16.15 11.61
C PRO A 244 6.30 -17.59 11.27
N ASN A 245 7.06 -17.78 10.22
CA ASN A 245 7.57 -19.08 9.75
C ASN A 245 9.11 -19.18 9.84
N CYS A 246 9.79 -18.24 10.50
CA CYS A 246 11.23 -18.25 10.74
C CYS A 246 11.53 -17.90 12.18
N ALA A 247 11.83 -18.87 13.01
CA ALA A 247 12.20 -18.65 14.40
C ALA A 247 13.72 -18.51 14.56
N PRO A 248 14.21 -17.67 15.49
CA PRO A 248 15.63 -17.43 15.69
C PRO A 248 16.39 -18.69 16.19
N ASP A 249 15.67 -19.61 16.85
CA ASP A 249 16.22 -20.82 17.38
C ASP A 249 15.12 -21.88 17.59
N LYS A 250 15.54 -23.11 17.92
CA LYS A 250 14.63 -24.24 18.13
C LYS A 250 13.71 -24.03 19.34
N GLU A 251 14.20 -23.44 20.43
CA GLU A 251 13.39 -23.21 21.65
C GLU A 251 12.24 -22.24 21.36
N THR A 252 12.54 -21.19 20.60
CA THR A 252 11.52 -20.24 20.13
C THR A 252 10.54 -20.92 19.17
N ALA A 253 11.01 -21.75 18.26
CA ALA A 253 10.20 -22.53 17.34
C ALA A 253 9.24 -23.48 18.09
N GLU A 254 9.71 -24.16 19.14
CA GLU A 254 8.90 -25.01 20.00
C GLU A 254 7.77 -24.21 20.69
N LYS A 255 8.06 -23.00 21.15
CA LYS A 255 7.03 -22.11 21.70
C LYS A 255 6.01 -21.64 20.65
N TRP A 256 6.44 -21.44 19.41
CA TRP A 256 5.60 -20.87 18.35
C TRP A 256 4.71 -21.91 17.67
N TRP A 257 5.24 -23.12 17.42
CA TRP A 257 4.52 -24.16 16.68
C TRP A 257 4.74 -25.59 17.19
N GLY A 258 5.21 -25.77 18.43
CA GLY A 258 5.42 -27.09 19.01
C GLY A 258 4.14 -27.94 19.04
N ASP A 259 3.01 -27.31 19.28
CA ASP A 259 1.68 -27.95 19.25
C ASP A 259 1.36 -28.55 17.86
N LEU A 260 1.77 -27.84 16.78
CA LEU A 260 1.62 -28.35 15.43
C LEU A 260 2.67 -29.43 15.11
N ALA A 261 3.89 -29.31 15.64
CA ALA A 261 4.91 -30.32 15.44
C ALA A 261 4.54 -31.65 16.14
N GLU A 262 3.85 -31.58 17.28
CA GLU A 262 3.32 -32.78 17.97
C GLU A 262 2.13 -33.39 17.22
N SER A 263 1.18 -32.58 16.77
CA SER A 263 -0.06 -33.05 16.15
C SER A 263 0.07 -33.35 14.64
N ARG A 264 1.05 -32.80 13.96
CA ARG A 264 1.32 -32.89 12.51
C ARG A 264 2.79 -33.17 12.23
N SER A 265 3.38 -34.14 12.95
CA SER A 265 4.83 -34.46 12.86
C SER A 265 5.27 -34.96 11.48
N ASP A 266 4.35 -35.36 10.65
CA ASP A 266 4.59 -35.72 9.23
C ASP A 266 4.87 -34.49 8.35
N ARG A 267 4.47 -33.28 8.79
CA ARG A 267 4.53 -32.05 7.99
C ARG A 267 5.19 -30.88 8.70
N VAL A 268 5.27 -30.89 10.03
CA VAL A 268 5.82 -29.81 10.84
C VAL A 268 6.99 -30.31 11.66
N GLY A 269 8.10 -29.61 11.63
CA GLY A 269 9.32 -29.94 12.36
C GLY A 269 10.12 -28.69 12.70
N TYR A 270 11.43 -28.91 12.84
CA TYR A 270 12.40 -27.86 13.21
C TYR A 270 13.60 -27.95 12.26
N PHE A 271 13.42 -27.46 11.04
CA PHE A 271 14.41 -27.55 9.98
C PHE A 271 15.34 -26.34 10.04
N LYS A 272 16.64 -26.59 10.01
CA LYS A 272 17.64 -25.52 9.95
C LYS A 272 17.54 -24.71 8.67
N THR A 273 17.94 -23.46 8.76
CA THR A 273 18.00 -22.49 7.68
C THR A 273 16.64 -21.91 7.33
N CYS A 274 16.47 -20.63 7.58
CA CYS A 274 15.31 -19.85 7.17
C CYS A 274 15.77 -18.45 6.77
N ALA A 275 15.15 -17.86 5.74
CA ALA A 275 15.52 -16.57 5.19
C ALA A 275 17.02 -16.43 4.90
N GLY A 276 17.66 -17.54 4.47
CA GLY A 276 19.09 -17.61 4.15
C GLY A 276 20.03 -17.58 5.34
N SER A 277 19.54 -17.67 6.57
CA SER A 277 20.34 -17.76 7.78
C SER A 277 20.35 -19.19 8.32
N GLU A 278 21.55 -19.75 8.58
CA GLU A 278 21.72 -21.11 9.14
C GLU A 278 21.29 -21.18 10.61
N ASP A 279 21.25 -20.06 11.31
CA ASP A 279 20.88 -19.98 12.72
C ASP A 279 19.36 -20.07 12.91
N TYR A 280 18.59 -19.75 11.87
CA TYR A 280 17.14 -19.73 11.94
C TYR A 280 16.51 -21.08 11.59
N VAL A 281 15.34 -21.31 12.16
CA VAL A 281 14.58 -22.56 12.05
C VAL A 281 13.29 -22.29 11.28
N ARG A 282 12.96 -23.17 10.33
CA ARG A 282 11.68 -23.17 9.60
C ARG A 282 10.81 -24.36 9.98
N PRO A 283 9.49 -24.26 9.82
CA PRO A 283 8.56 -25.30 10.26
C PRO A 283 8.42 -26.47 9.29
N THR A 284 8.75 -26.28 8.00
CA THR A 284 8.52 -27.30 6.97
C THR A 284 9.80 -27.58 6.17
N GLU A 285 9.92 -28.78 5.65
CA GLU A 285 11.01 -29.11 4.72
C GLU A 285 10.75 -28.47 3.36
N SER A 286 9.47 -28.45 2.92
CA SER A 286 9.04 -27.85 1.67
C SER A 286 7.69 -27.16 1.82
N SER A 287 7.52 -26.03 1.16
CA SER A 287 6.29 -25.20 1.16
C SER A 287 6.31 -24.21 -0.01
N LEU A 288 5.23 -23.45 -0.19
CA LEU A 288 5.20 -22.30 -1.09
C LEU A 288 6.25 -21.23 -0.76
N MET A 289 6.72 -21.15 0.49
CA MET A 289 7.77 -20.23 0.88
C MET A 289 9.20 -20.78 0.67
N ASN A 290 9.32 -21.99 0.10
CA ASN A 290 10.56 -22.61 -0.27
C ASN A 290 10.52 -23.06 -1.74
N LEU A 291 10.81 -22.17 -2.66
CA LEU A 291 10.81 -22.42 -4.10
C LEU A 291 12.16 -22.95 -4.63
N ALA A 292 13.17 -23.06 -3.78
CA ALA A 292 14.50 -23.48 -4.22
C ALA A 292 14.62 -24.99 -4.48
N ASP A 293 13.76 -25.81 -3.88
CA ASP A 293 13.75 -27.28 -4.05
C ASP A 293 12.48 -27.72 -4.77
N LEU A 294 12.49 -27.61 -6.09
CA LEU A 294 11.32 -27.93 -6.93
C LEU A 294 11.01 -29.43 -6.99
N GLU A 295 12.00 -30.31 -6.72
CA GLU A 295 11.77 -31.77 -6.70
C GLU A 295 10.87 -32.18 -5.52
N LYS A 296 10.96 -31.45 -4.41
CA LYS A 296 10.17 -31.68 -3.20
C LYS A 296 9.03 -30.67 -3.04
N PHE A 297 8.79 -29.86 -4.04
CA PHE A 297 7.85 -28.74 -3.94
C PHE A 297 6.43 -29.18 -3.58
N ILE A 298 5.91 -28.64 -2.51
CA ILE A 298 4.51 -28.80 -2.09
C ILE A 298 3.79 -27.48 -2.32
N PRO A 299 2.72 -27.44 -3.13
CA PRO A 299 2.03 -26.21 -3.51
C PRO A 299 1.07 -25.70 -2.39
N ASP A 300 1.54 -25.68 -1.16
CA ASP A 300 0.84 -25.09 -0.01
C ASP A 300 1.82 -24.37 0.92
N TYR A 301 1.30 -23.54 1.81
CA TYR A 301 2.12 -22.77 2.75
C TYR A 301 2.65 -23.60 3.94
N GLY A 302 2.16 -24.82 4.14
CA GLY A 302 2.42 -25.61 5.34
C GLY A 302 1.61 -25.14 6.57
N PRO A 303 1.42 -26.04 7.55
CA PRO A 303 0.47 -25.81 8.67
C PRO A 303 0.74 -24.56 9.52
N VAL A 304 2.02 -24.19 9.71
CA VAL A 304 2.39 -23.02 10.53
C VAL A 304 2.05 -21.73 9.80
N SER A 305 2.48 -21.60 8.56
CA SER A 305 2.20 -20.42 7.72
C SER A 305 0.70 -20.27 7.43
N GLU A 306 0.00 -21.38 7.19
CA GLU A 306 -1.46 -21.37 7.05
C GLU A 306 -2.17 -20.88 8.34
N ARG A 307 -1.77 -21.36 9.52
CA ARG A 307 -2.31 -20.93 10.80
C ARG A 307 -2.13 -19.42 10.98
N TYR A 308 -0.95 -18.90 10.69
CA TYR A 308 -0.67 -17.48 10.76
C TYR A 308 -1.55 -16.66 9.81
N LEU A 309 -1.61 -17.05 8.54
CA LEU A 309 -2.43 -16.37 7.54
C LEU A 309 -3.92 -16.41 7.88
N ARG A 310 -4.45 -17.55 8.38
CA ARG A 310 -5.85 -17.66 8.85
C ARG A 310 -6.14 -16.67 9.97
N LYS A 311 -5.28 -16.60 10.99
CA LYS A 311 -5.44 -15.63 12.08
C LYS A 311 -5.46 -14.19 11.58
N ILE A 312 -4.58 -13.82 10.62
CA ILE A 312 -4.64 -12.49 10.00
C ILE A 312 -5.99 -12.27 9.30
N LEU A 313 -6.47 -13.24 8.53
CA LEU A 313 -7.74 -13.13 7.83
C LEU A 313 -8.91 -12.98 8.80
N ASP A 314 -8.92 -13.75 9.87
CA ASP A 314 -9.96 -13.71 10.89
C ASP A 314 -9.95 -12.40 11.68
N TYR A 315 -8.79 -11.89 12.05
CA TYR A 315 -8.70 -10.68 12.88
C TYR A 315 -8.76 -9.40 12.08
N CYS A 316 -8.07 -9.35 10.96
CA CYS A 316 -7.95 -8.11 10.19
C CYS A 316 -9.05 -7.93 9.15
N PHE A 317 -9.61 -9.01 8.61
CA PHE A 317 -10.51 -9.01 7.46
C PHE A 317 -11.86 -9.72 7.71
N SER A 318 -12.26 -9.89 8.97
CA SER A 318 -13.54 -10.43 9.38
C SER A 318 -14.47 -9.35 9.93
N GLU A 319 -15.77 -9.60 9.89
CA GLU A 319 -16.75 -8.72 10.55
C GLU A 319 -16.77 -8.92 12.06
N SER A 320 -16.53 -10.14 12.50
CA SER A 320 -16.55 -10.48 13.90
C SER A 320 -15.21 -10.13 14.55
N LYS A 321 -15.26 -9.25 15.54
CA LYS A 321 -14.14 -9.02 16.46
C LYS A 321 -14.14 -10.05 17.61
N THR A 322 -14.98 -11.10 17.54
CA THR A 322 -15.07 -12.12 18.59
C THR A 322 -13.87 -13.06 18.54
N GLY A 323 -13.30 -13.36 19.69
CA GLY A 323 -12.11 -14.22 19.82
C GLY A 323 -10.76 -13.48 19.89
N TYR A 324 -10.76 -12.20 19.58
CA TYR A 324 -9.58 -11.34 19.61
C TYR A 324 -8.95 -11.22 20.99
N GLU A 325 -9.79 -11.04 22.03
CA GLU A 325 -9.31 -10.92 23.43
C GLU A 325 -8.70 -12.22 23.97
N SER A 326 -9.10 -13.36 23.40
CA SER A 326 -8.63 -14.68 23.84
C SER A 326 -7.26 -15.09 23.29
N ASP A 327 -6.76 -14.42 22.25
CA ASP A 327 -5.48 -14.77 21.59
C ASP A 327 -4.36 -13.77 21.92
N SER A 328 -4.26 -13.44 23.22
CA SER A 328 -3.27 -12.47 23.72
C SER A 328 -1.82 -12.83 23.33
N ASP A 329 -1.52 -14.11 23.22
CA ASP A 329 -0.17 -14.60 22.95
C ASP A 329 0.20 -14.42 21.47
N PHE A 330 -0.76 -14.57 20.54
CA PHE A 330 -0.57 -14.25 19.15
C PHE A 330 -0.22 -12.75 18.94
N PHE A 331 -0.94 -11.86 19.62
CA PHE A 331 -0.65 -10.42 19.52
C PHE A 331 0.57 -9.95 20.33
N LYS A 332 1.02 -10.73 21.31
CA LYS A 332 2.33 -10.52 21.95
C LYS A 332 3.47 -10.89 20.99
N GLN A 333 3.28 -11.97 20.24
CA GLN A 333 4.24 -12.43 19.25
C GLN A 333 4.27 -11.53 18.00
N TYR A 334 3.11 -10.99 17.58
CA TYR A 334 2.94 -10.14 16.38
C TYR A 334 2.25 -8.83 16.74
N PRO A 335 2.92 -7.92 17.47
CA PRO A 335 2.31 -6.68 17.96
C PRO A 335 1.86 -5.73 16.85
N GLU A 336 2.49 -5.80 15.68
CA GLU A 336 2.14 -5.01 14.51
C GLU A 336 0.73 -5.33 13.96
N LEU A 337 0.24 -6.55 14.20
CA LEU A 337 -1.10 -6.95 13.78
C LEU A 337 -2.22 -6.29 14.58
N LYS A 338 -1.93 -5.76 15.78
CA LYS A 338 -2.92 -4.99 16.55
C LYS A 338 -3.48 -3.81 15.77
N LYS A 339 -2.66 -3.18 14.92
CA LYS A 339 -3.08 -2.03 14.10
C LYS A 339 -4.18 -2.36 13.10
N CYS A 340 -4.34 -3.62 12.70
CA CYS A 340 -5.42 -3.98 11.79
C CYS A 340 -6.78 -4.12 12.48
N LEU A 341 -6.82 -4.02 13.80
CA LEU A 341 -8.02 -4.14 14.63
C LEU A 341 -8.62 -2.77 14.95
N GLU A 342 -7.80 -1.72 14.90
CA GLU A 342 -8.21 -0.32 15.01
C GLU A 342 -8.90 0.14 13.71
#